data_bdeb7023744aedfbf99cb5545417a4d3
#
_entry.id   bdeb7023744aedfbf99cb5545417a4d3
#
_cell.length_a   1.000
_cell.length_b   1.000
_cell.length_c   1.000
_cell.angle_alpha   90.00
_cell.angle_beta   90.00
_cell.angle_gamma   90.00
#
_symmetry.space_group_name_H-M   'P 1'
#
loop_
_entity.id
_entity.type
_entity.pdbx_description
1 polymer ?
#
loop_
_entity_poly.entity_id
_entity_poly.type
_entity_poly.pdbx_seq_one_letter_code
_entity_poly.pdbx_strand_id
1 'polypeptide(L)'
;MEGKNPVILSSDPEVKETFRKMIADTTDAIIESYDDNTAYSGKDVYELRKDLEDLGFLPDEGLGFDKTLKTVKKEIMPHLLRTWSTMYMPHLHAPALTETIASELIIGTFNDSMDSWDQGPAATEIEEDMIHGLVKLFGFEPGADGTFTSGGTQSNMAAIIAARDWFCNTKYGCDVKKEGLPSFYNRMRLYTSEVSHFSMEKACHVMGLGYNSVRKLPVDSKCKVDIKKFEEMVEQDIKDGLLPFCAVATIGTTDYGSIDDVAEMRRICDKYGMFLHADASYGSGLVMSQKYRSRMGDMSICDSVTVDFHKMFLLPISCSVILFKDKDVQQCFELHADYLNREEDEEEGYINLVDKSLQTTRRFDALKVFMAFQTRGRKGFASIIDTAVENAGYFYSRLIEDPVFIAPVEPEISSVVFAVIDGDEANKNIRKRLMNEGTVIGQTSKDGKVMLKFTLLNPALTHEHIDRIIARIKELRV
;
A
#
# COMPACT_ATOMS: atom_id res chain seq x y z
N MET A 1 23.33 4.01 -36.03
CA MET A 1 24.51 3.47 -35.27
C MET A 1 24.50 1.97 -35.41
N GLU A 2 24.97 1.48 -36.56
CA GLU A 2 25.08 0.06 -36.85
C GLU A 2 26.24 -0.55 -36.06
N GLY A 3 25.99 -1.61 -35.32
CA GLY A 3 27.01 -2.52 -34.78
C GLY A 3 27.76 -2.10 -33.52
N LYS A 4 27.27 -1.11 -32.72
CA LYS A 4 27.91 -0.77 -31.45
C LYS A 4 27.23 -1.52 -30.29
N ASN A 5 28.04 -1.96 -29.33
CA ASN A 5 27.62 -2.52 -28.06
C ASN A 5 26.53 -1.65 -27.40
N PRO A 6 25.63 -2.23 -26.60
CA PRO A 6 24.61 -1.47 -25.88
C PRO A 6 25.25 -0.33 -25.05
N VAL A 7 24.61 0.82 -25.02
CA VAL A 7 25.08 1.96 -24.23
C VAL A 7 24.75 1.70 -22.76
N ILE A 8 25.77 1.37 -21.99
CA ILE A 8 25.69 1.17 -20.53
C ILE A 8 26.44 2.31 -19.89
N LEU A 9 25.83 2.99 -18.91
CA LEU A 9 26.45 4.10 -18.21
C LEU A 9 27.82 3.68 -17.62
N SER A 10 28.84 4.42 -17.96
CA SER A 10 30.22 4.12 -17.61
C SER A 10 31.04 5.42 -17.37
N SER A 11 32.34 5.27 -17.14
CA SER A 11 33.25 6.43 -17.03
C SER A 11 33.52 7.18 -18.35
N ASP A 12 33.12 6.60 -19.48
CA ASP A 12 33.29 7.20 -20.82
C ASP A 12 32.52 8.54 -20.94
N PRO A 13 33.18 9.64 -21.35
CA PRO A 13 32.52 10.93 -21.50
C PRO A 13 31.35 10.95 -22.50
N GLU A 14 31.46 10.20 -23.63
CA GLU A 14 30.40 10.15 -24.65
C GLU A 14 29.17 9.43 -24.11
N VAL A 15 29.38 8.38 -23.31
CA VAL A 15 28.29 7.63 -22.67
C VAL A 15 27.60 8.50 -21.63
N LYS A 16 28.37 9.25 -20.82
CA LYS A 16 27.79 10.19 -19.84
C LYS A 16 26.94 11.27 -20.49
N GLU A 17 27.40 11.82 -21.62
CA GLU A 17 26.63 12.83 -22.36
C GLU A 17 25.36 12.25 -22.97
N THR A 18 25.45 11.05 -23.54
CA THR A 18 24.29 10.30 -24.05
C THR A 18 23.27 10.07 -22.95
N PHE A 19 23.68 9.60 -21.77
CA PHE A 19 22.81 9.39 -20.64
C PHE A 19 22.13 10.70 -20.19
N ARG A 20 22.92 11.78 -20.05
CA ARG A 20 22.39 13.11 -19.69
C ARG A 20 21.30 13.56 -20.67
N LYS A 21 21.57 13.43 -21.96
CA LYS A 21 20.60 13.78 -23.00
C LYS A 21 19.32 12.95 -22.90
N MET A 22 19.43 11.62 -22.77
CA MET A 22 18.26 10.74 -22.66
C MET A 22 17.38 11.09 -21.45
N ILE A 23 17.99 11.39 -20.29
CA ILE A 23 17.25 11.79 -19.09
C ILE A 23 16.61 13.16 -19.27
N ALA A 24 17.31 14.14 -19.85
CA ALA A 24 16.75 15.46 -20.14
C ALA A 24 15.55 15.38 -21.08
N ASP A 25 15.70 14.70 -22.23
CA ASP A 25 14.63 14.52 -23.21
C ASP A 25 13.39 13.82 -22.60
N THR A 26 13.62 12.82 -21.71
CA THR A 26 12.53 12.15 -20.99
C THR A 26 11.84 13.10 -20.02
N THR A 27 12.61 13.89 -19.28
CA THR A 27 12.09 14.88 -18.33
C THR A 27 11.25 15.93 -19.04
N ASP A 28 11.73 16.45 -20.18
CA ASP A 28 10.98 17.42 -20.99
C ASP A 28 9.66 16.82 -21.51
N ALA A 29 9.68 15.57 -21.99
CA ALA A 29 8.49 14.87 -22.43
C ALA A 29 7.47 14.68 -21.29
N ILE A 30 7.92 14.39 -20.07
CA ILE A 30 7.07 14.28 -18.89
C ILE A 30 6.46 15.64 -18.55
N ILE A 31 7.28 16.70 -18.43
CA ILE A 31 6.81 18.05 -18.07
C ILE A 31 5.74 18.53 -19.05
N GLU A 32 5.98 18.39 -20.35
CA GLU A 32 4.99 18.77 -21.38
C GLU A 32 3.66 17.99 -21.26
N SER A 33 3.67 16.79 -20.66
CA SER A 33 2.44 16.00 -20.45
C SER A 33 1.59 16.50 -19.26
N TYR A 34 2.10 17.47 -18.47
CA TYR A 34 1.45 17.99 -17.27
C TYR A 34 0.62 19.27 -17.50
N ASP A 35 0.46 19.73 -18.75
CA ASP A 35 -0.27 20.96 -19.05
C ASP A 35 -1.81 20.82 -18.91
N ASP A 36 -2.31 19.58 -18.90
CA ASP A 36 -3.74 19.28 -18.77
C ASP A 36 -4.06 18.69 -17.39
N ASN A 37 -4.96 19.32 -16.64
CA ASN A 37 -5.36 18.90 -15.28
C ASN A 37 -6.42 17.78 -15.26
N THR A 38 -6.81 17.19 -16.37
CA THR A 38 -7.72 16.03 -16.36
C THR A 38 -7.03 14.81 -15.73
N ALA A 39 -7.77 14.00 -14.99
CA ALA A 39 -7.19 12.80 -14.36
C ALA A 39 -7.00 11.65 -15.35
N TYR A 40 -7.86 11.59 -16.38
CA TYR A 40 -7.88 10.54 -17.40
C TYR A 40 -8.27 11.10 -18.76
N SER A 41 -7.75 10.53 -19.84
CA SER A 41 -8.01 10.98 -21.21
C SER A 41 -9.45 10.80 -21.69
N GLY A 42 -10.25 9.99 -21.01
CA GLY A 42 -11.60 9.65 -21.42
C GLY A 42 -11.70 8.66 -22.59
N LYS A 43 -10.57 8.16 -23.10
CA LYS A 43 -10.56 7.28 -24.28
C LYS A 43 -11.27 5.96 -23.98
N ASP A 44 -12.06 5.50 -24.95
CA ASP A 44 -12.74 4.19 -24.88
C ASP A 44 -11.73 3.03 -24.75
N VAL A 45 -12.10 2.03 -23.98
CA VAL A 45 -11.19 0.90 -23.65
C VAL A 45 -10.83 0.07 -24.89
N TYR A 46 -11.74 -0.08 -25.85
CA TYR A 46 -11.48 -0.86 -27.07
C TYR A 46 -10.62 -0.09 -28.06
N GLU A 47 -10.83 1.23 -28.17
CA GLU A 47 -9.99 2.11 -28.96
C GLU A 47 -8.58 2.16 -28.40
N LEU A 48 -8.44 2.36 -27.08
CA LEU A 48 -7.13 2.38 -26.41
C LEU A 48 -6.37 1.07 -26.62
N ARG A 49 -7.06 -0.07 -26.48
CA ARG A 49 -6.46 -1.39 -26.72
C ARG A 49 -5.93 -1.53 -28.14
N LYS A 50 -6.74 -1.16 -29.12
CA LYS A 50 -6.34 -1.20 -30.52
C LYS A 50 -5.13 -0.34 -30.82
N ASP A 51 -5.11 0.91 -30.34
CA ASP A 51 -3.99 1.82 -30.57
C ASP A 51 -2.68 1.29 -29.98
N LEU A 52 -2.74 0.66 -28.80
CA LEU A 52 -1.57 0.06 -28.16
C LEU A 52 -1.12 -1.24 -28.86
N GLU A 53 -2.05 -2.05 -29.35
CA GLU A 53 -1.74 -3.24 -30.16
C GLU A 53 -1.03 -2.86 -31.48
N ASP A 54 -1.41 -1.76 -32.10
CA ASP A 54 -0.82 -1.25 -33.34
C ASP A 54 0.64 -0.79 -33.17
N LEU A 55 1.12 -0.57 -31.93
CA LEU A 55 2.53 -0.27 -31.64
C LEU A 55 3.46 -1.47 -31.84
N GLY A 56 2.92 -2.69 -31.82
CA GLY A 56 3.66 -3.92 -31.94
C GLY A 56 4.42 -4.30 -30.65
N PHE A 57 4.88 -5.57 -30.59
CA PHE A 57 5.57 -6.11 -29.40
C PHE A 57 7.09 -5.97 -29.49
N LEU A 58 7.69 -6.46 -30.56
CA LEU A 58 9.15 -6.50 -30.73
C LEU A 58 9.49 -6.36 -32.22
N PRO A 59 10.07 -5.23 -32.66
CA PRO A 59 10.52 -5.07 -34.02
C PRO A 59 11.84 -5.84 -34.27
N ASP A 60 12.04 -6.34 -35.48
CA ASP A 60 13.28 -7.00 -35.87
C ASP A 60 14.50 -6.05 -35.78
N GLU A 61 14.29 -4.78 -36.11
CA GLU A 61 15.28 -3.71 -35.97
C GLU A 61 14.79 -2.66 -34.98
N GLY A 62 15.65 -2.29 -33.99
CA GLY A 62 15.33 -1.29 -32.98
C GLY A 62 15.07 0.10 -33.59
N LEU A 63 14.07 0.80 -33.09
CA LEU A 63 13.69 2.14 -33.56
C LEU A 63 14.66 3.25 -33.11
N GLY A 64 15.50 2.97 -32.12
CA GLY A 64 16.32 3.94 -31.42
C GLY A 64 15.56 4.77 -30.38
N PHE A 65 16.29 5.35 -29.41
CA PHE A 65 15.69 6.02 -28.26
C PHE A 65 14.76 7.18 -28.65
N ASP A 66 15.21 8.08 -29.53
CA ASP A 66 14.47 9.30 -29.86
C ASP A 66 13.08 8.97 -30.49
N LYS A 67 13.03 7.99 -31.39
CA LYS A 67 11.75 7.54 -31.98
C LYS A 67 10.86 6.84 -30.97
N THR A 68 11.45 5.99 -30.12
CA THR A 68 10.71 5.29 -29.07
C THR A 68 10.11 6.28 -28.07
N LEU A 69 10.89 7.27 -27.60
CA LEU A 69 10.41 8.31 -26.69
C LEU A 69 9.29 9.13 -27.33
N LYS A 70 9.42 9.46 -28.63
CA LYS A 70 8.37 10.17 -29.37
C LYS A 70 7.07 9.36 -29.43
N THR A 71 7.17 8.05 -29.65
CA THR A 71 6.01 7.15 -29.63
C THR A 71 5.37 7.10 -28.24
N VAL A 72 6.17 6.91 -27.18
CA VAL A 72 5.70 6.90 -25.80
C VAL A 72 4.99 8.22 -25.45
N LYS A 73 5.59 9.36 -25.80
CA LYS A 73 5.02 10.69 -25.57
C LYS A 73 3.68 10.88 -26.26
N LYS A 74 3.55 10.40 -27.51
CA LYS A 74 2.36 10.63 -28.33
C LYS A 74 1.24 9.63 -28.06
N GLU A 75 1.58 8.34 -27.90
CA GLU A 75 0.59 7.26 -27.93
C GLU A 75 0.34 6.64 -26.52
N ILE A 76 1.24 6.83 -25.57
CA ILE A 76 1.12 6.23 -24.22
C ILE A 76 0.85 7.28 -23.15
N MET A 77 1.73 8.30 -23.03
CA MET A 77 1.64 9.30 -21.96
C MET A 77 0.28 10.01 -21.86
N PRO A 78 -0.44 10.35 -22.95
CA PRO A 78 -1.76 10.99 -22.85
C PRO A 78 -2.81 10.13 -22.15
N HIS A 79 -2.60 8.80 -22.10
CA HIS A 79 -3.52 7.82 -21.54
C HIS A 79 -3.07 7.30 -20.17
N LEU A 80 -1.90 7.70 -19.68
CA LEU A 80 -1.49 7.42 -18.29
C LEU A 80 -2.36 8.21 -17.34
N LEU A 81 -2.63 7.59 -16.19
CA LEU A 81 -3.44 8.20 -15.15
C LEU A 81 -2.66 9.35 -14.46
N ARG A 82 -3.29 10.52 -14.34
CA ARG A 82 -2.69 11.69 -13.72
C ARG A 82 -3.10 11.79 -12.25
N THR A 83 -2.40 11.04 -11.39
CA THR A 83 -2.67 11.01 -9.93
C THR A 83 -2.43 12.36 -9.25
N TRP A 84 -1.62 13.22 -9.84
CA TRP A 84 -1.37 14.58 -9.36
C TRP A 84 -2.57 15.53 -9.58
N SER A 85 -3.49 15.20 -10.48
CA SER A 85 -4.67 15.99 -10.76
C SER A 85 -5.59 16.04 -9.54
N THR A 86 -6.12 17.23 -9.23
CA THR A 86 -7.17 17.41 -8.21
C THR A 86 -8.51 16.79 -8.61
N MET A 87 -8.63 16.29 -9.85
CA MET A 87 -9.78 15.54 -10.37
C MET A 87 -9.63 14.02 -10.20
N TYR A 88 -8.57 13.53 -9.52
CA TYR A 88 -8.35 12.12 -9.24
C TYR A 88 -8.54 11.80 -7.75
N MET A 89 -9.59 11.08 -7.39
CA MET A 89 -9.96 10.81 -5.99
C MET A 89 -10.54 9.41 -5.72
N PRO A 90 -10.33 8.37 -6.57
CA PRO A 90 -11.09 7.12 -6.41
C PRO A 90 -10.47 6.13 -5.42
N HIS A 91 -9.14 6.11 -5.32
CA HIS A 91 -8.37 5.03 -4.70
C HIS A 91 -7.31 5.55 -3.74
N LEU A 92 -6.73 4.62 -2.97
CA LEU A 92 -5.52 4.83 -2.17
C LEU A 92 -4.27 4.89 -3.07
N HIS A 93 -4.35 5.74 -4.09
CA HIS A 93 -3.35 5.93 -5.13
C HIS A 93 -3.00 7.42 -5.21
N ALA A 94 -1.97 7.79 -4.46
CA ALA A 94 -1.56 9.17 -4.26
C ALA A 94 -0.63 9.69 -5.37
N PRO A 95 -0.52 11.02 -5.56
CA PRO A 95 0.57 11.60 -6.35
C PRO A 95 1.93 11.31 -5.70
N ALA A 96 2.96 11.13 -6.52
CA ALA A 96 4.31 10.90 -6.00
C ALA A 96 5.03 12.22 -5.69
N LEU A 97 5.76 12.27 -4.57
CA LEU A 97 6.62 13.40 -4.21
C LEU A 97 7.80 13.50 -5.18
N THR A 98 8.13 14.69 -5.65
CA THR A 98 9.16 14.92 -6.68
C THR A 98 10.53 14.39 -6.29
N GLU A 99 10.94 14.57 -5.03
CA GLU A 99 12.19 14.03 -4.50
C GLU A 99 12.26 12.50 -4.53
N THR A 100 11.12 11.83 -4.44
CA THR A 100 11.06 10.37 -4.50
C THR A 100 11.07 9.85 -5.95
N ILE A 101 10.63 10.65 -6.92
CA ILE A 101 10.84 10.37 -8.34
C ILE A 101 12.34 10.48 -8.67
N ALA A 102 13.04 11.46 -8.09
CA ALA A 102 14.49 11.56 -8.24
C ALA A 102 15.22 10.34 -7.63
N SER A 103 14.74 9.80 -6.50
CA SER A 103 15.30 8.56 -5.93
C SER A 103 15.13 7.35 -6.85
N GLU A 104 14.03 7.27 -7.60
CA GLU A 104 13.80 6.20 -8.59
C GLU A 104 14.86 6.19 -9.70
N LEU A 105 15.33 7.38 -10.13
CA LEU A 105 16.42 7.49 -11.08
C LEU A 105 17.73 6.94 -10.51
N ILE A 106 18.04 7.23 -9.24
CA ILE A 106 19.22 6.71 -8.55
C ILE A 106 19.12 5.18 -8.44
N ILE A 107 18.02 4.66 -7.91
CA ILE A 107 17.77 3.23 -7.73
C ILE A 107 17.91 2.47 -9.06
N GLY A 108 17.30 2.97 -10.14
CA GLY A 108 17.38 2.34 -11.45
C GLY A 108 18.78 2.43 -12.09
N THR A 109 19.59 3.42 -11.72
CA THR A 109 20.92 3.63 -12.27
C THR A 109 21.96 2.72 -11.59
N PHE A 110 21.96 2.65 -10.26
CA PHE A 110 22.90 1.80 -9.51
C PHE A 110 22.49 0.34 -9.52
N ASN A 111 21.18 0.07 -9.51
CA ASN A 111 20.61 -1.26 -9.69
C ASN A 111 21.06 -2.29 -8.64
N ASP A 112 21.24 -1.83 -7.38
CA ASP A 112 21.60 -2.68 -6.26
C ASP A 112 20.52 -3.76 -6.01
N SER A 113 20.95 -4.96 -5.62
CA SER A 113 20.06 -6.03 -5.18
C SER A 113 20.06 -6.11 -3.65
N MET A 114 18.86 -6.16 -3.06
CA MET A 114 18.66 -6.15 -1.60
C MET A 114 18.55 -7.57 -1.04
N ASP A 115 19.39 -8.48 -1.48
CA ASP A 115 19.45 -9.86 -0.99
C ASP A 115 20.64 -10.11 -0.06
N SER A 116 21.86 -9.89 -0.52
CA SER A 116 23.09 -10.00 0.28
C SER A 116 23.82 -8.67 0.37
N TRP A 117 24.57 -8.49 1.43
CA TRP A 117 25.28 -7.23 1.71
C TRP A 117 26.24 -6.83 0.58
N ASP A 118 26.94 -7.76 -0.02
CA ASP A 118 27.92 -7.53 -1.08
C ASP A 118 27.31 -7.05 -2.40
N GLN A 119 26.00 -7.25 -2.61
CA GLN A 119 25.25 -6.79 -3.78
C GLN A 119 24.64 -5.39 -3.62
N GLY A 120 24.66 -4.85 -2.40
CA GLY A 120 24.17 -3.49 -2.11
C GLY A 120 24.62 -3.00 -0.74
N PRO A 121 25.94 -2.77 -0.50
CA PRO A 121 26.43 -2.47 0.85
C PRO A 121 25.75 -1.27 1.51
N ALA A 122 25.82 -0.09 0.88
CA ALA A 122 25.17 1.11 1.40
C ALA A 122 23.65 1.02 1.41
N ALA A 123 23.08 0.28 0.48
CA ALA A 123 21.64 0.10 0.36
C ALA A 123 21.11 -0.74 1.52
N THR A 124 21.80 -1.80 1.91
CA THR A 124 21.48 -2.64 3.07
C THR A 124 21.52 -1.85 4.36
N GLU A 125 22.59 -1.09 4.60
CA GLU A 125 22.73 -0.26 5.81
C GLU A 125 21.62 0.81 5.91
N ILE A 126 21.24 1.43 4.77
CA ILE A 126 20.14 2.39 4.75
C ILE A 126 18.79 1.68 5.03
N GLU A 127 18.55 0.49 4.50
CA GLU A 127 17.31 -0.26 4.79
C GLU A 127 17.23 -0.58 6.29
N GLU A 128 18.30 -1.07 6.90
CA GLU A 128 18.37 -1.37 8.33
C GLU A 128 18.13 -0.11 9.18
N ASP A 129 18.79 1.01 8.85
CA ASP A 129 18.60 2.26 9.59
C ASP A 129 17.14 2.76 9.48
N MET A 130 16.54 2.66 8.29
CA MET A 130 15.13 3.01 8.10
C MET A 130 14.21 2.09 8.92
N ILE A 131 14.44 0.79 8.96
CA ILE A 131 13.67 -0.16 9.78
C ILE A 131 13.80 0.18 11.26
N HIS A 132 15.01 0.40 11.78
CA HIS A 132 15.23 0.80 13.16
C HIS A 132 14.54 2.13 13.52
N GLY A 133 14.56 3.08 12.57
CA GLY A 133 13.83 4.35 12.72
C GLY A 133 12.32 4.17 12.77
N LEU A 134 11.77 3.30 11.92
CA LEU A 134 10.35 2.98 11.86
C LEU A 134 9.87 2.23 13.10
N VAL A 135 10.62 1.24 13.57
CA VAL A 135 10.37 0.53 14.84
C VAL A 135 10.15 1.54 15.97
N LYS A 136 11.05 2.52 16.12
CA LYS A 136 10.92 3.58 17.15
C LYS A 136 9.73 4.50 16.88
N LEU A 137 9.47 4.85 15.60
CA LEU A 137 8.37 5.74 15.23
C LEU A 137 7.00 5.14 15.57
N PHE A 138 6.84 3.82 15.40
CA PHE A 138 5.63 3.08 15.73
C PHE A 138 5.56 2.67 17.23
N GLY A 139 6.58 2.97 18.02
CA GLY A 139 6.60 2.81 19.46
C GLY A 139 7.02 1.42 19.95
N PHE A 140 7.59 0.59 19.09
CA PHE A 140 8.10 -0.71 19.49
C PHE A 140 9.36 -0.61 20.37
N GLU A 141 9.54 -1.59 21.25
CA GLU A 141 10.71 -1.73 22.11
C GLU A 141 11.93 -2.29 21.35
N PRO A 142 13.14 -2.15 21.89
CA PRO A 142 14.33 -2.83 21.36
C PRO A 142 14.12 -4.35 21.25
N GLY A 143 14.44 -4.91 20.10
CA GLY A 143 14.18 -6.32 19.76
C GLY A 143 13.11 -6.50 18.70
N ALA A 144 12.41 -5.42 18.34
CA ALA A 144 11.58 -5.37 17.16
C ALA A 144 12.43 -5.17 15.90
N ASP A 145 11.96 -5.67 14.77
CA ASP A 145 12.65 -5.59 13.48
C ASP A 145 11.63 -5.59 12.34
N GLY A 146 12.09 -5.60 11.09
CA GLY A 146 11.23 -5.62 9.92
C GLY A 146 11.99 -5.73 8.61
N THR A 147 11.26 -5.61 7.51
CA THR A 147 11.85 -5.60 6.17
C THR A 147 10.97 -4.86 5.19
N PHE A 148 11.57 -4.28 4.15
CA PHE A 148 10.83 -3.73 3.02
C PHE A 148 10.23 -4.84 2.16
N THR A 149 9.08 -4.55 1.57
CA THR A 149 8.32 -5.48 0.72
C THR A 149 7.80 -4.76 -0.52
N SER A 150 7.33 -5.54 -1.49
CA SER A 150 6.78 -5.03 -2.75
C SER A 150 5.34 -4.49 -2.64
N GLY A 151 4.81 -4.30 -1.44
CA GLY A 151 3.47 -3.75 -1.21
C GLY A 151 2.72 -4.43 -0.08
N GLY A 152 1.65 -3.81 0.43
CA GLY A 152 0.88 -4.26 1.59
C GLY A 152 0.39 -5.70 1.52
N THR A 153 0.07 -6.22 0.33
CA THR A 153 -0.31 -7.64 0.18
C THR A 153 0.83 -8.58 0.58
N GLN A 154 2.08 -8.27 0.20
CA GLN A 154 3.22 -9.07 0.59
C GLN A 154 3.55 -8.88 2.07
N SER A 155 3.46 -7.66 2.61
CA SER A 155 3.63 -7.38 4.03
C SER A 155 2.63 -8.18 4.87
N ASN A 156 1.35 -8.15 4.51
CA ASN A 156 0.30 -8.91 5.18
C ASN A 156 0.54 -10.42 5.05
N MET A 157 0.98 -10.90 3.88
CA MET A 157 1.32 -12.32 3.70
C MET A 157 2.46 -12.74 4.63
N ALA A 158 3.53 -11.94 4.71
CA ALA A 158 4.66 -12.20 5.62
C ALA A 158 4.18 -12.26 7.08
N ALA A 159 3.34 -11.31 7.50
CA ALA A 159 2.76 -11.32 8.86
C ALA A 159 1.96 -12.59 9.15
N ILE A 160 1.15 -13.06 8.20
CA ILE A 160 0.29 -14.24 8.41
C ILE A 160 1.12 -15.53 8.37
N ILE A 161 2.19 -15.61 7.56
CA ILE A 161 3.16 -16.72 7.60
C ILE A 161 3.80 -16.78 8.97
N ALA A 162 4.35 -15.67 9.46
CA ALA A 162 4.98 -15.59 10.78
C ALA A 162 3.98 -15.96 11.91
N ALA A 163 2.75 -15.45 11.84
CA ALA A 163 1.69 -15.80 12.80
C ALA A 163 1.34 -17.29 12.80
N ARG A 164 1.26 -17.91 11.61
CA ARG A 164 1.02 -19.36 11.47
C ARG A 164 2.15 -20.16 12.10
N ASP A 165 3.38 -19.84 11.75
CA ASP A 165 4.56 -20.57 12.21
C ASP A 165 4.79 -20.38 13.70
N TRP A 166 4.64 -19.14 14.20
CA TRP A 166 4.64 -18.85 15.62
C TRP A 166 3.59 -19.67 16.37
N PHE A 167 2.36 -19.72 15.90
CA PHE A 167 1.27 -20.46 16.53
C PHE A 167 1.56 -21.97 16.55
N CYS A 168 1.96 -22.54 15.38
CA CYS A 168 2.25 -23.97 15.27
C CYS A 168 3.42 -24.38 16.17
N ASN A 169 4.49 -23.59 16.19
CA ASN A 169 5.65 -23.86 17.02
C ASN A 169 5.32 -23.70 18.53
N THR A 170 4.77 -22.55 18.93
CA THR A 170 4.53 -22.21 20.34
C THR A 170 3.50 -23.11 21.00
N LYS A 171 2.42 -23.46 20.28
CA LYS A 171 1.30 -24.25 20.83
C LYS A 171 1.46 -25.76 20.66
N TYR A 172 2.17 -26.19 19.62
CA TYR A 172 2.20 -27.61 19.22
C TYR A 172 3.60 -28.14 18.98
N GLY A 173 4.66 -27.32 19.09
CA GLY A 173 6.05 -27.73 18.83
C GLY A 173 6.28 -28.18 17.37
N CYS A 174 5.47 -27.69 16.42
CA CYS A 174 5.57 -28.03 15.01
C CYS A 174 6.35 -26.97 14.25
N ASP A 175 7.46 -27.36 13.62
CA ASP A 175 8.27 -26.51 12.74
C ASP A 175 7.72 -26.58 11.30
N VAL A 176 6.78 -25.67 10.97
CA VAL A 176 6.13 -25.66 9.65
C VAL A 176 7.13 -25.46 8.51
N LYS A 177 8.21 -24.75 8.72
CA LYS A 177 9.28 -24.52 7.73
C LYS A 177 9.94 -25.82 7.30
N LYS A 178 10.14 -26.77 8.23
CA LYS A 178 10.79 -28.06 7.96
C LYS A 178 9.81 -29.18 7.68
N GLU A 179 8.70 -29.22 8.43
CA GLU A 179 7.77 -30.35 8.45
C GLU A 179 6.57 -30.16 7.52
N GLY A 180 6.33 -28.93 7.05
CA GLY A 180 5.14 -28.57 6.31
C GLY A 180 3.92 -28.35 7.20
N LEU A 181 2.73 -28.20 6.60
CA LEU A 181 1.50 -27.93 7.35
C LEU A 181 1.13 -29.11 8.27
N PRO A 182 0.84 -28.86 9.57
CA PRO A 182 0.44 -29.90 10.49
C PRO A 182 -0.95 -30.48 10.12
N SER A 183 -1.25 -31.71 10.54
CA SER A 183 -2.51 -32.41 10.22
C SER A 183 -3.77 -31.66 10.67
N PHE A 184 -3.64 -30.69 11.60
CA PHE A 184 -4.75 -29.87 12.08
C PHE A 184 -4.92 -28.54 11.33
N TYR A 185 -4.15 -28.28 10.25
CA TYR A 185 -4.16 -27.00 9.51
C TYR A 185 -5.55 -26.55 9.07
N ASN A 186 -6.42 -27.47 8.71
CA ASN A 186 -7.80 -27.20 8.28
C ASN A 186 -8.70 -26.67 9.40
N ARG A 187 -8.27 -26.76 10.66
CA ARG A 187 -8.97 -26.19 11.82
C ARG A 187 -8.51 -24.76 12.17
N MET A 188 -7.36 -24.31 11.63
CA MET A 188 -6.83 -23.00 11.94
C MET A 188 -7.71 -21.87 11.41
N ARG A 189 -7.90 -20.79 12.20
CA ARG A 189 -8.77 -19.66 11.85
C ARG A 189 -8.05 -18.33 12.05
N LEU A 190 -8.14 -17.48 11.03
CA LEU A 190 -7.75 -16.09 11.03
C LEU A 190 -9.03 -15.23 11.07
N TYR A 191 -9.02 -14.17 11.88
CA TYR A 191 -10.14 -13.26 12.05
C TYR A 191 -9.82 -11.89 11.50
N THR A 192 -10.69 -11.32 10.67
CA THR A 192 -10.53 -9.97 10.11
C THR A 192 -11.88 -9.37 9.81
N SER A 193 -11.99 -8.04 9.79
CA SER A 193 -13.23 -7.33 9.43
C SER A 193 -13.79 -7.78 8.08
N GLU A 194 -15.11 -7.87 7.95
CA GLU A 194 -15.78 -8.14 6.66
C GLU A 194 -15.51 -7.05 5.61
N VAL A 195 -15.09 -5.84 6.03
CA VAL A 195 -14.70 -4.74 5.17
C VAL A 195 -13.18 -4.55 5.05
N SER A 196 -12.38 -5.51 5.56
CA SER A 196 -10.92 -5.51 5.41
C SER A 196 -10.49 -5.83 3.98
N HIS A 197 -9.20 -5.58 3.70
CA HIS A 197 -8.62 -5.87 2.39
C HIS A 197 -8.54 -7.39 2.15
N PHE A 198 -8.80 -7.82 0.91
CA PHE A 198 -8.81 -9.24 0.50
C PHE A 198 -7.43 -9.93 0.51
N SER A 199 -6.36 -9.23 0.87
CA SER A 199 -5.01 -9.82 1.02
C SER A 199 -4.97 -10.95 2.04
N MET A 200 -5.84 -10.94 3.05
CA MET A 200 -5.93 -12.00 4.08
C MET A 200 -6.36 -13.32 3.47
N GLU A 201 -7.42 -13.30 2.64
CA GLU A 201 -7.90 -14.49 1.93
C GLU A 201 -6.84 -15.00 0.95
N LYS A 202 -6.19 -14.07 0.20
CA LYS A 202 -5.10 -14.47 -0.71
C LYS A 202 -3.95 -15.13 0.03
N ALA A 203 -3.51 -14.55 1.16
CA ALA A 203 -2.45 -15.12 1.98
C ALA A 203 -2.82 -16.53 2.48
N CYS A 204 -4.01 -16.71 3.07
CA CYS A 204 -4.47 -18.01 3.53
C CYS A 204 -4.58 -19.03 2.39
N HIS A 205 -5.00 -18.60 1.20
CA HIS A 205 -5.05 -19.47 0.03
C HIS A 205 -3.66 -19.94 -0.40
N VAL A 206 -2.72 -19.01 -0.57
CA VAL A 206 -1.35 -19.31 -1.00
C VAL A 206 -0.63 -20.23 0.00
N MET A 207 -0.89 -20.03 1.30
CA MET A 207 -0.34 -20.87 2.37
C MET A 207 -0.99 -22.26 2.53
N GLY A 208 -1.99 -22.58 1.71
CA GLY A 208 -2.69 -23.87 1.78
C GLY A 208 -3.76 -23.98 2.89
N LEU A 209 -4.04 -22.89 3.62
CA LEU A 209 -5.11 -22.87 4.63
C LEU A 209 -6.51 -22.76 4.00
N GLY A 210 -6.61 -22.16 2.80
CA GLY A 210 -7.83 -21.92 2.06
C GLY A 210 -8.66 -20.72 2.58
N TYR A 211 -9.60 -20.22 1.75
CA TYR A 211 -10.44 -19.08 2.10
C TYR A 211 -11.32 -19.32 3.32
N ASN A 212 -11.76 -20.57 3.55
CA ASN A 212 -12.61 -20.93 4.69
C ASN A 212 -11.89 -20.81 6.06
N SER A 213 -10.58 -20.65 6.07
CA SER A 213 -9.82 -20.35 7.30
C SER A 213 -10.02 -18.91 7.76
N VAL A 214 -10.46 -18.01 6.88
CA VAL A 214 -10.69 -16.59 7.21
C VAL A 214 -12.12 -16.40 7.73
N ARG A 215 -12.22 -15.93 8.96
CA ARG A 215 -13.47 -15.56 9.62
C ARG A 215 -13.72 -14.06 9.43
N LYS A 216 -14.76 -13.71 8.69
CA LYS A 216 -15.18 -12.32 8.52
C LYS A 216 -15.96 -11.85 9.74
N LEU A 217 -15.39 -10.90 10.45
CA LEU A 217 -16.00 -10.29 11.62
C LEU A 217 -17.02 -9.23 11.17
N PRO A 218 -18.25 -9.25 11.70
CA PRO A 218 -19.21 -8.20 11.44
C PRO A 218 -18.72 -6.85 11.99
N VAL A 219 -19.20 -5.78 11.37
CA VAL A 219 -18.84 -4.42 11.73
C VAL A 219 -20.02 -3.66 12.35
N ASP A 220 -19.70 -2.63 13.11
CA ASP A 220 -20.66 -1.68 13.66
C ASP A 220 -21.12 -0.65 12.60
N SER A 221 -21.92 0.32 12.99
CA SER A 221 -22.42 1.41 12.12
C SER A 221 -21.29 2.30 11.57
N LYS A 222 -20.13 2.31 12.21
CA LYS A 222 -18.91 3.04 11.79
C LYS A 222 -17.97 2.19 10.94
N CYS A 223 -18.40 0.98 10.55
CA CYS A 223 -17.59 0.03 9.79
C CYS A 223 -16.30 -0.42 10.51
N LYS A 224 -16.34 -0.51 11.84
CA LYS A 224 -15.29 -1.07 12.72
C LYS A 224 -15.71 -2.46 13.18
N VAL A 225 -14.76 -3.32 13.50
CA VAL A 225 -15.04 -4.64 14.07
C VAL A 225 -15.95 -4.51 15.31
N ASP A 226 -17.07 -5.24 15.30
CA ASP A 226 -17.90 -5.45 16.49
C ASP A 226 -17.15 -6.37 17.46
N ILE A 227 -16.54 -5.77 18.47
CA ILE A 227 -15.67 -6.46 19.45
C ILE A 227 -16.42 -7.56 20.18
N LYS A 228 -17.70 -7.35 20.52
CA LYS A 228 -18.51 -8.37 21.17
C LYS A 228 -18.74 -9.58 20.27
N LYS A 229 -19.08 -9.33 19.00
CA LYS A 229 -19.24 -10.39 18.01
C LYS A 229 -17.93 -11.11 17.72
N PHE A 230 -16.82 -10.40 17.71
CA PHE A 230 -15.51 -11.03 17.59
C PHE A 230 -15.27 -12.03 18.70
N GLU A 231 -15.44 -11.64 19.97
CA GLU A 231 -15.22 -12.54 21.11
C GLU A 231 -16.22 -13.74 21.08
N GLU A 232 -17.49 -13.50 20.78
CA GLU A 232 -18.51 -14.56 20.63
C GLU A 232 -18.12 -15.59 19.55
N MET A 233 -17.58 -15.12 18.40
CA MET A 233 -17.17 -16.00 17.30
C MET A 233 -15.95 -16.83 17.65
N VAL A 234 -14.96 -16.24 18.32
CA VAL A 234 -13.77 -16.99 18.81
C VAL A 234 -14.20 -18.08 19.79
N GLU A 235 -15.07 -17.75 20.76
CA GLU A 235 -15.57 -18.74 21.73
C GLU A 235 -16.33 -19.88 21.06
N GLN A 236 -17.13 -19.57 20.05
CA GLN A 236 -17.88 -20.60 19.33
C GLN A 236 -16.94 -21.49 18.50
N ASP A 237 -15.97 -20.90 17.78
CA ASP A 237 -15.00 -21.66 17.00
C ASP A 237 -14.16 -22.61 17.88
N ILE A 238 -13.77 -22.18 19.09
CA ILE A 238 -13.06 -23.04 20.05
C ILE A 238 -13.96 -24.20 20.50
N LYS A 239 -15.24 -23.96 20.83
CA LYS A 239 -16.20 -25.02 21.17
C LYS A 239 -16.39 -26.03 20.03
N ASP A 240 -16.31 -25.57 18.77
CA ASP A 240 -16.41 -26.41 17.59
C ASP A 240 -15.08 -27.13 17.25
N GLY A 241 -14.05 -27.00 18.09
CA GLY A 241 -12.74 -27.63 17.93
C GLY A 241 -11.86 -26.95 16.89
N LEU A 242 -12.16 -25.72 16.51
CA LEU A 242 -11.33 -24.90 15.62
C LEU A 242 -10.22 -24.20 16.42
N LEU A 243 -9.21 -23.72 15.71
CA LEU A 243 -7.97 -23.21 16.29
C LEU A 243 -7.75 -21.75 15.87
N PRO A 244 -8.22 -20.79 16.66
CA PRO A 244 -7.91 -19.37 16.48
C PRO A 244 -6.42 -19.14 16.56
N PHE A 245 -5.76 -18.65 15.47
CA PHE A 245 -4.32 -18.40 15.49
C PHE A 245 -3.93 -16.95 15.31
N CYS A 246 -4.74 -16.17 14.57
CA CYS A 246 -4.42 -14.80 14.24
C CYS A 246 -5.67 -13.94 14.14
N ALA A 247 -5.59 -12.68 14.61
CA ALA A 247 -6.54 -11.63 14.31
C ALA A 247 -5.84 -10.48 13.58
N VAL A 248 -6.57 -9.80 12.70
CA VAL A 248 -6.08 -8.65 11.94
C VAL A 248 -6.93 -7.43 12.24
N ALA A 249 -6.32 -6.44 12.89
CA ALA A 249 -6.89 -5.11 13.07
C ALA A 249 -6.61 -4.26 11.83
N THR A 250 -7.62 -3.64 11.24
CA THR A 250 -7.45 -2.78 10.07
C THR A 250 -7.37 -1.32 10.52
N ILE A 251 -6.24 -0.68 10.25
CA ILE A 251 -6.01 0.74 10.56
C ILE A 251 -6.28 1.55 9.30
N GLY A 252 -7.56 1.75 9.03
CA GLY A 252 -8.05 2.37 7.82
C GLY A 252 -8.54 1.36 6.78
N THR A 253 -9.82 1.02 6.84
CA THR A 253 -10.44 0.16 5.81
C THR A 253 -10.41 0.84 4.44
N THR A 254 -10.27 0.06 3.37
CA THR A 254 -10.05 0.58 2.01
C THR A 254 -11.12 1.55 1.55
N ASP A 255 -12.37 1.31 1.90
CA ASP A 255 -13.48 2.15 1.44
C ASP A 255 -13.84 3.25 2.44
N TYR A 256 -13.92 2.92 3.71
CA TYR A 256 -14.45 3.84 4.72
C TYR A 256 -13.35 4.59 5.50
N GLY A 257 -12.10 4.10 5.46
CA GLY A 257 -11.03 4.63 6.29
C GLY A 257 -11.26 4.39 7.80
N SER A 258 -12.15 3.47 8.17
CA SER A 258 -12.45 3.14 9.57
C SER A 258 -11.29 2.43 10.23
N ILE A 259 -11.07 2.71 11.52
CA ILE A 259 -9.95 2.20 12.30
C ILE A 259 -10.50 1.29 13.39
N ASP A 260 -10.09 0.02 13.41
CA ASP A 260 -10.48 -0.95 14.42
C ASP A 260 -9.89 -0.61 15.80
N ASP A 261 -10.55 -1.05 16.87
CA ASP A 261 -10.07 -0.87 18.25
C ASP A 261 -8.97 -1.89 18.58
N VAL A 262 -7.72 -1.48 18.36
CA VAL A 262 -6.55 -2.32 18.55
C VAL A 262 -6.42 -2.82 19.98
N ALA A 263 -6.76 -1.98 20.97
CA ALA A 263 -6.63 -2.34 22.38
C ALA A 263 -7.61 -3.45 22.78
N GLU A 264 -8.87 -3.35 22.35
CA GLU A 264 -9.85 -4.38 22.60
C GLU A 264 -9.56 -5.66 21.80
N MET A 265 -9.07 -5.54 20.56
CA MET A 265 -8.64 -6.71 19.79
C MET A 265 -7.44 -7.40 20.44
N ARG A 266 -6.47 -6.64 20.99
CA ARG A 266 -5.34 -7.20 21.76
C ARG A 266 -5.83 -7.95 22.97
N ARG A 267 -6.77 -7.39 23.76
CA ARG A 267 -7.37 -8.06 24.92
C ARG A 267 -7.92 -9.45 24.58
N ILE A 268 -8.64 -9.55 23.46
CA ILE A 268 -9.17 -10.84 22.99
C ILE A 268 -8.04 -11.77 22.55
N CYS A 269 -7.07 -11.27 21.79
CA CYS A 269 -5.93 -12.08 21.36
C CYS A 269 -5.13 -12.62 22.54
N ASP A 270 -4.90 -11.83 23.59
CA ASP A 270 -4.21 -12.28 24.80
C ASP A 270 -5.00 -13.38 25.53
N LYS A 271 -6.33 -13.19 25.67
CA LYS A 271 -7.21 -14.17 26.33
C LYS A 271 -7.15 -15.55 25.66
N TYR A 272 -7.06 -15.58 24.32
CA TYR A 272 -7.13 -16.85 23.56
C TYR A 272 -5.78 -17.28 22.98
N GLY A 273 -4.71 -16.52 23.21
CA GLY A 273 -3.36 -16.82 22.75
C GLY A 273 -3.21 -16.76 21.23
N MET A 274 -3.75 -15.71 20.62
CA MET A 274 -3.69 -15.43 19.18
C MET A 274 -2.66 -14.35 18.87
N PHE A 275 -2.09 -14.41 17.67
CA PHE A 275 -1.26 -13.35 17.11
C PHE A 275 -2.14 -12.16 16.67
N LEU A 276 -1.74 -10.93 16.95
CA LEU A 276 -2.41 -9.72 16.49
C LEU A 276 -1.58 -9.00 15.44
N HIS A 277 -2.05 -9.00 14.20
CA HIS A 277 -1.49 -8.22 13.12
C HIS A 277 -2.28 -6.93 12.92
N ALA A 278 -1.61 -5.79 12.71
CA ALA A 278 -2.23 -4.55 12.29
C ALA A 278 -1.97 -4.28 10.79
N ASP A 279 -3.02 -4.38 9.97
CA ASP A 279 -2.96 -3.87 8.60
C ASP A 279 -3.13 -2.35 8.62
N ALA A 280 -2.01 -1.64 8.78
CA ALA A 280 -1.96 -0.19 8.73
C ALA A 280 -1.54 0.35 7.35
N SER A 281 -1.66 -0.46 6.30
CA SER A 281 -1.29 -0.07 4.94
C SER A 281 -1.85 1.30 4.53
N TYR A 282 -3.08 1.61 4.94
CA TYR A 282 -3.66 2.93 4.68
C TYR A 282 -3.35 3.92 5.80
N GLY A 283 -3.73 3.61 7.03
CA GLY A 283 -3.71 4.58 8.12
C GLY A 283 -2.33 4.86 8.72
N SER A 284 -1.29 4.15 8.32
CA SER A 284 0.07 4.31 8.87
C SER A 284 0.61 5.74 8.82
N GLY A 285 0.19 6.54 7.82
CA GLY A 285 0.60 7.94 7.71
C GLY A 285 0.21 8.78 8.93
N LEU A 286 -0.87 8.43 9.63
CA LEU A 286 -1.32 9.14 10.84
C LEU A 286 -0.22 9.22 11.92
N VAL A 287 0.77 8.31 11.91
CA VAL A 287 1.89 8.33 12.85
C VAL A 287 2.70 9.64 12.81
N MET A 288 2.69 10.33 11.67
CA MET A 288 3.38 11.62 11.50
C MET A 288 2.62 12.79 12.11
N SER A 289 1.29 12.70 12.18
CA SER A 289 0.41 13.78 12.67
C SER A 289 0.43 13.85 14.21
N GLN A 290 0.66 15.05 14.75
CA GLN A 290 0.45 15.27 16.19
C GLN A 290 -1.06 15.35 16.54
N LYS A 291 -1.88 15.80 15.59
CA LYS A 291 -3.32 16.05 15.75
C LYS A 291 -4.14 14.75 15.67
N TYR A 292 -3.75 13.82 14.78
CA TYR A 292 -4.56 12.65 14.45
C TYR A 292 -3.91 11.31 14.81
N ARG A 293 -2.64 11.29 15.27
CA ARG A 293 -1.92 10.05 15.61
C ARG A 293 -2.68 9.16 16.59
N SER A 294 -3.35 9.75 17.58
CA SER A 294 -4.08 9.00 18.60
C SER A 294 -5.22 8.13 18.04
N ARG A 295 -5.70 8.43 16.82
CA ARG A 295 -6.74 7.62 16.16
C ARG A 295 -6.28 6.20 15.84
N MET A 296 -4.98 6.00 15.60
CA MET A 296 -4.42 4.67 15.30
C MET A 296 -4.44 3.72 16.49
N GLY A 297 -4.54 4.22 17.72
CA GLY A 297 -4.24 3.45 18.93
C GLY A 297 -2.73 3.25 19.12
N ASP A 298 -2.38 2.34 19.99
CA ASP A 298 -0.99 1.97 20.28
C ASP A 298 -0.55 0.79 19.38
N MET A 299 0.26 1.07 18.37
CA MET A 299 0.73 0.03 17.46
C MET A 299 1.74 -0.92 18.10
N SER A 300 2.40 -0.51 19.17
CA SER A 300 3.43 -1.33 19.85
C SER A 300 2.85 -2.57 20.55
N ILE A 301 1.54 -2.61 20.77
CA ILE A 301 0.87 -3.79 21.33
C ILE A 301 0.58 -4.88 20.29
N CYS A 302 0.67 -4.56 19.00
CA CYS A 302 0.52 -5.54 17.92
C CYS A 302 1.78 -6.38 17.78
N ASP A 303 1.63 -7.63 17.37
CA ASP A 303 2.77 -8.52 17.10
C ASP A 303 3.44 -8.19 15.75
N SER A 304 2.69 -7.60 14.81
CA SER A 304 3.22 -7.07 13.56
C SER A 304 2.37 -5.92 13.01
N VAL A 305 2.99 -5.04 12.19
CA VAL A 305 2.34 -3.88 11.57
C VAL A 305 2.78 -3.73 10.11
N THR A 306 1.82 -3.69 9.18
CA THR A 306 2.06 -3.33 7.77
C THR A 306 2.00 -1.82 7.58
N VAL A 307 2.97 -1.25 6.85
CA VAL A 307 3.07 0.18 6.54
C VAL A 307 3.26 0.36 5.03
N ASP A 308 2.33 1.06 4.33
CA ASP A 308 2.49 1.40 2.92
C ASP A 308 2.90 2.87 2.73
N PHE A 309 4.09 3.08 2.20
CA PHE A 309 4.58 4.42 1.91
C PHE A 309 3.99 5.00 0.61
N HIS A 310 3.54 4.16 -0.30
CA HIS A 310 2.94 4.58 -1.56
C HIS A 310 1.46 5.02 -1.44
N LYS A 311 0.91 5.08 -0.22
CA LYS A 311 -0.44 5.62 0.08
C LYS A 311 -0.34 7.00 0.71
N MET A 312 -0.54 7.15 2.03
CA MET A 312 -0.56 8.47 2.69
C MET A 312 0.80 9.19 2.70
N PHE A 313 1.91 8.48 2.52
CA PHE A 313 3.23 9.11 2.46
C PHE A 313 3.59 9.63 1.06
N LEU A 314 2.75 9.40 0.04
CA LEU A 314 2.90 9.91 -1.32
C LEU A 314 4.20 9.47 -2.04
N LEU A 315 4.65 8.25 -1.81
CA LEU A 315 5.82 7.69 -2.51
C LEU A 315 5.38 6.94 -3.78
N PRO A 316 6.27 6.79 -4.78
CA PRO A 316 5.99 5.97 -5.96
C PRO A 316 5.68 4.51 -5.61
N ILE A 317 4.71 3.91 -6.29
CA ILE A 317 4.37 2.50 -6.18
C ILE A 317 5.52 1.65 -6.76
N SER A 318 5.92 0.57 -6.08
CA SER A 318 5.44 0.11 -4.80
C SER A 318 6.48 0.40 -3.71
N CYS A 319 6.04 0.61 -2.48
CA CYS A 319 6.93 0.75 -1.32
C CYS A 319 6.13 0.43 -0.06
N SER A 320 6.49 -0.63 0.63
CA SER A 320 5.83 -1.11 1.85
C SER A 320 6.85 -1.70 2.82
N VAL A 321 6.47 -1.83 4.07
CA VAL A 321 7.27 -2.45 5.14
C VAL A 321 6.37 -3.32 5.98
N ILE A 322 6.92 -4.43 6.45
CA ILE A 322 6.38 -5.21 7.57
C ILE A 322 7.30 -5.01 8.78
N LEU A 323 6.72 -4.63 9.91
CA LEU A 323 7.40 -4.54 11.19
C LEU A 323 6.89 -5.65 12.11
N PHE A 324 7.80 -6.28 12.86
CA PHE A 324 7.51 -7.29 13.84
C PHE A 324 7.97 -6.82 15.23
N LYS A 325 7.13 -7.02 16.24
CA LYS A 325 7.43 -6.72 17.65
C LYS A 325 8.59 -7.53 18.18
N ASP A 326 8.67 -8.76 17.75
CA ASP A 326 9.72 -9.73 18.09
C ASP A 326 10.40 -10.17 16.80
N LYS A 327 11.69 -9.86 16.67
CA LYS A 327 12.49 -10.25 15.50
C LYS A 327 12.55 -11.77 15.29
N ASP A 328 12.44 -12.56 16.35
CA ASP A 328 12.59 -14.01 16.27
C ASP A 328 11.47 -14.67 15.43
N VAL A 329 10.33 -14.01 15.27
CA VAL A 329 9.27 -14.52 14.37
C VAL A 329 9.67 -14.48 12.90
N GLN A 330 10.69 -13.67 12.51
CA GLN A 330 11.21 -13.60 11.14
C GLN A 330 12.08 -14.81 10.77
N GLN A 331 12.55 -15.61 11.74
CA GLN A 331 13.30 -16.84 11.49
C GLN A 331 12.55 -17.84 10.58
N CYS A 332 11.23 -17.69 10.45
CA CYS A 332 10.45 -18.47 9.48
C CYS A 332 10.86 -18.20 8.01
N PHE A 333 11.50 -17.07 7.71
CA PHE A 333 11.98 -16.70 6.37
C PHE A 333 13.46 -17.06 6.14
N GLU A 334 14.23 -17.22 7.20
CA GLU A 334 15.66 -17.46 7.17
C GLU A 334 16.01 -18.76 6.41
N LEU A 335 16.94 -18.66 5.46
CA LEU A 335 17.45 -19.80 4.71
C LEU A 335 18.87 -19.52 4.21
N HIS A 336 19.85 -20.24 4.75
CA HIS A 336 21.24 -20.09 4.35
C HIS A 336 21.57 -20.82 3.05
N ALA A 337 22.37 -20.19 2.22
CA ALA A 337 22.90 -20.75 0.98
C ALA A 337 24.35 -20.28 0.76
N ASP A 338 25.29 -21.21 0.56
CA ASP A 338 26.72 -20.94 0.46
C ASP A 338 27.11 -19.87 -0.58
N TYR A 339 26.29 -19.68 -1.60
CA TYR A 339 26.56 -18.72 -2.68
C TYR A 339 26.00 -17.31 -2.42
N LEU A 340 25.18 -17.11 -1.37
CA LEU A 340 24.42 -15.86 -1.17
C LEU A 340 24.62 -15.25 0.22
N ASN A 341 24.40 -16.05 1.28
CA ASN A 341 24.37 -15.60 2.66
C ASN A 341 25.00 -16.66 3.58
N ARG A 342 26.33 -16.65 3.65
CA ARG A 342 27.07 -17.63 4.47
C ARG A 342 26.94 -17.27 5.95
N GLU A 343 26.85 -18.27 6.82
CA GLU A 343 26.87 -18.08 8.26
C GLU A 343 28.15 -17.35 8.75
N GLU A 344 29.29 -17.56 8.06
CA GLU A 344 30.56 -16.89 8.35
C GLU A 344 30.47 -15.36 8.12
N ASP A 345 29.70 -14.89 7.13
CA ASP A 345 29.53 -13.48 6.82
C ASP A 345 28.76 -12.78 7.96
N GLU A 346 27.81 -13.46 8.59
CA GLU A 346 27.07 -12.93 9.75
C GLU A 346 27.95 -12.83 11.01
N GLU A 347 28.86 -13.79 11.24
CA GLU A 347 29.85 -13.73 12.31
C GLU A 347 30.78 -12.51 12.17
N GLU A 348 31.06 -12.09 10.94
CA GLU A 348 31.83 -10.87 10.61
C GLU A 348 30.98 -9.59 10.71
N GLY A 349 29.67 -9.68 10.89
CA GLY A 349 28.75 -8.55 11.10
C GLY A 349 28.06 -8.07 9.83
N TYR A 350 28.14 -8.80 8.71
CA TYR A 350 27.39 -8.50 7.50
C TYR A 350 25.92 -8.89 7.67
N ILE A 351 25.00 -8.06 7.16
CA ILE A 351 23.57 -8.32 7.22
C ILE A 351 23.06 -8.74 5.85
N ASN A 352 22.46 -9.92 5.77
CA ASN A 352 21.86 -10.43 4.55
C ASN A 352 20.33 -10.33 4.65
N LEU A 353 19.75 -9.37 3.92
CA LEU A 353 18.32 -9.05 4.04
C LEU A 353 17.41 -10.17 3.51
N VAL A 354 17.95 -11.10 2.73
CA VAL A 354 17.23 -12.30 2.28
C VAL A 354 16.70 -13.14 3.44
N ASP A 355 17.38 -13.14 4.59
CA ASP A 355 16.99 -13.90 5.78
C ASP A 355 15.73 -13.34 6.48
N LYS A 356 15.39 -12.09 6.19
CA LYS A 356 14.21 -11.41 6.74
C LYS A 356 13.03 -11.34 5.76
N SER A 357 13.21 -11.84 4.51
CA SER A 357 12.30 -11.56 3.40
C SER A 357 11.76 -12.83 2.73
N LEU A 358 10.51 -12.75 2.23
CA LEU A 358 9.94 -13.77 1.33
C LEU A 358 10.58 -13.76 -0.06
N GLN A 359 11.19 -12.63 -0.46
CA GLN A 359 11.83 -12.46 -1.75
C GLN A 359 13.35 -12.53 -1.57
N THR A 360 14.04 -13.16 -2.49
CA THR A 360 15.50 -13.10 -2.58
C THR A 360 15.88 -11.73 -3.16
N THR A 361 15.74 -11.55 -4.46
CA THR A 361 16.07 -10.29 -5.11
C THR A 361 14.99 -9.25 -4.84
N ARG A 362 15.37 -8.10 -4.27
CA ARG A 362 14.50 -6.97 -4.02
C ARG A 362 15.12 -5.66 -4.50
N ARG A 363 14.29 -4.67 -4.74
CA ARG A 363 14.67 -3.33 -5.15
C ARG A 363 15.00 -2.47 -3.91
N PHE A 364 15.93 -1.52 -4.06
CA PHE A 364 16.33 -0.59 -3.00
C PHE A 364 15.25 0.47 -2.70
N ASP A 365 14.05 0.05 -2.31
CA ASP A 365 12.91 0.95 -2.07
C ASP A 365 13.09 1.80 -0.80
N ALA A 366 13.96 1.41 0.14
CA ALA A 366 14.30 2.19 1.33
C ALA A 366 14.85 3.59 0.99
N LEU A 367 15.54 3.76 -0.14
CA LEU A 367 16.04 5.07 -0.57
C LEU A 367 14.91 6.08 -0.82
N LYS A 368 13.75 5.62 -1.30
CA LYS A 368 12.57 6.50 -1.46
C LYS A 368 12.14 7.09 -0.12
N VAL A 369 12.07 6.24 0.91
CA VAL A 369 11.68 6.65 2.27
C VAL A 369 12.73 7.58 2.86
N PHE A 370 14.02 7.21 2.75
CA PHE A 370 15.12 8.04 3.22
C PHE A 370 15.07 9.44 2.61
N MET A 371 15.03 9.55 1.28
CA MET A 371 14.99 10.85 0.61
C MET A 371 13.77 11.69 0.99
N ALA A 372 12.60 11.07 1.07
CA ALA A 372 11.38 11.76 1.48
C ALA A 372 11.47 12.26 2.93
N PHE A 373 11.95 11.43 3.85
CA PHE A 373 12.07 11.79 5.27
C PHE A 373 13.10 12.88 5.50
N GLN A 374 14.28 12.79 4.84
CA GLN A 374 15.31 13.83 4.93
C GLN A 374 14.85 15.15 4.30
N THR A 375 14.14 15.11 3.18
CA THR A 375 13.71 16.32 2.47
C THR A 375 12.60 17.05 3.22
N ARG A 376 11.59 16.33 3.75
CA ARG A 376 10.38 16.94 4.33
C ARG A 376 10.36 16.95 5.84
N GLY A 377 11.02 16.02 6.47
CA GLY A 377 10.97 15.84 7.91
C GLY A 377 9.55 15.54 8.43
N ARG A 378 9.44 15.32 9.74
CA ARG A 378 8.16 14.99 10.38
C ARG A 378 7.09 16.08 10.19
N LYS A 379 7.47 17.36 10.27
CA LYS A 379 6.50 18.47 10.13
C LYS A 379 5.93 18.57 8.73
N GLY A 380 6.75 18.32 7.69
CA GLY A 380 6.27 18.31 6.30
C GLY A 380 5.25 17.19 6.06
N PHE A 381 5.53 15.99 6.55
CA PHE A 381 4.56 14.89 6.48
C PHE A 381 3.31 15.13 7.33
N ALA A 382 3.46 15.68 8.54
CA ALA A 382 2.30 16.05 9.36
C ALA A 382 1.36 16.99 8.62
N SER A 383 1.89 18.01 7.94
CA SER A 383 1.08 18.95 7.15
C SER A 383 0.31 18.25 6.00
N ILE A 384 0.96 17.32 5.29
CA ILE A 384 0.33 16.53 4.21
C ILE A 384 -0.83 15.70 4.78
N ILE A 385 -0.56 14.96 5.86
CA ILE A 385 -1.53 14.06 6.50
C ILE A 385 -2.71 14.85 7.08
N ASP A 386 -2.43 15.95 7.80
CA ASP A 386 -3.45 16.78 8.41
C ASP A 386 -4.37 17.38 7.33
N THR A 387 -3.79 17.88 6.23
CA THR A 387 -4.57 18.39 5.07
C THR A 387 -5.51 17.31 4.50
N ALA A 388 -5.04 16.08 4.33
CA ALA A 388 -5.86 15.00 3.80
C ALA A 388 -7.06 14.68 4.72
N VAL A 389 -6.81 14.61 6.03
CA VAL A 389 -7.86 14.36 7.04
C VAL A 389 -8.84 15.52 7.14
N GLU A 390 -8.34 16.77 7.12
CA GLU A 390 -9.17 17.98 7.18
C GLU A 390 -10.06 18.14 5.95
N ASN A 391 -9.53 17.87 4.75
CA ASN A 391 -10.31 17.87 3.52
C ASN A 391 -11.44 16.83 3.55
N ALA A 392 -11.20 15.64 4.11
CA ALA A 392 -12.23 14.63 4.28
C ALA A 392 -13.33 15.08 5.26
N GLY A 393 -12.94 15.67 6.39
CA GLY A 393 -13.86 16.24 7.36
C GLY A 393 -14.70 17.39 6.76
N TYR A 394 -14.07 18.29 5.99
CA TYR A 394 -14.77 19.35 5.27
C TYR A 394 -15.76 18.78 4.25
N PHE A 395 -15.34 17.84 3.42
CA PHE A 395 -16.21 17.22 2.43
C PHE A 395 -17.42 16.55 3.10
N TYR A 396 -17.19 15.78 4.16
CA TYR A 396 -18.24 15.12 4.93
C TYR A 396 -19.25 16.16 5.50
N SER A 397 -18.76 17.25 6.08
CA SER A 397 -19.64 18.32 6.63
C SER A 397 -20.54 18.92 5.56
N ARG A 398 -20.01 19.16 4.34
CA ARG A 398 -20.78 19.67 3.21
C ARG A 398 -21.86 18.70 2.74
N LEU A 399 -21.59 17.38 2.81
CA LEU A 399 -22.56 16.37 2.41
C LEU A 399 -23.71 16.23 3.41
N ILE A 400 -23.44 16.24 4.71
CA ILE A 400 -24.49 16.06 5.73
C ILE A 400 -25.38 17.31 5.90
N GLU A 401 -24.91 18.48 5.49
CA GLU A 401 -25.71 19.71 5.46
C GLU A 401 -26.70 19.77 4.28
N ASP A 402 -26.50 18.96 3.24
CA ASP A 402 -27.33 18.96 2.02
C ASP A 402 -28.19 17.69 1.94
N PRO A 403 -29.53 17.81 2.02
CA PRO A 403 -30.45 16.66 2.05
C PRO A 403 -30.41 15.80 0.77
N VAL A 404 -29.72 16.24 -0.26
CA VAL A 404 -29.49 15.51 -1.52
C VAL A 404 -28.56 14.33 -1.33
N PHE A 405 -27.73 14.35 -0.28
CA PHE A 405 -26.70 13.36 -0.05
C PHE A 405 -27.00 12.46 1.16
N ILE A 406 -26.46 11.27 1.10
CA ILE A 406 -26.38 10.32 2.20
C ILE A 406 -24.90 10.03 2.42
N ALA A 407 -24.36 10.34 3.60
CA ALA A 407 -22.99 10.01 4.00
C ALA A 407 -23.04 9.22 5.31
N PRO A 408 -23.05 7.87 5.24
CA PRO A 408 -23.41 7.02 6.39
C PRO A 408 -22.31 6.88 7.43
N VAL A 409 -21.06 7.21 7.10
CA VAL A 409 -19.90 7.04 7.99
C VAL A 409 -19.06 8.31 8.01
N GLU A 410 -18.83 8.84 9.20
CA GLU A 410 -17.90 9.96 9.40
C GLU A 410 -16.46 9.48 9.16
N PRO A 411 -15.64 10.21 8.35
CA PRO A 411 -14.30 9.77 8.03
C PRO A 411 -13.33 9.88 9.23
N GLU A 412 -12.56 8.86 9.47
CA GLU A 412 -11.45 8.89 10.45
C GLU A 412 -10.10 9.25 9.80
N ILE A 413 -9.97 9.01 8.50
CA ILE A 413 -8.78 9.33 7.70
C ILE A 413 -9.22 10.24 6.53
N SER A 414 -8.93 9.87 5.30
CA SER A 414 -9.16 10.69 4.12
C SER A 414 -10.16 10.11 3.12
N SER A 415 -10.89 9.04 3.48
CA SER A 415 -11.93 8.44 2.63
C SER A 415 -13.33 8.85 3.07
N VAL A 416 -14.17 9.27 2.13
CA VAL A 416 -15.57 9.62 2.35
C VAL A 416 -16.44 8.82 1.41
N VAL A 417 -17.36 8.03 1.97
CA VAL A 417 -18.37 7.24 1.22
C VAL A 417 -19.70 7.95 1.30
N PHE A 418 -20.35 8.16 0.17
CA PHE A 418 -21.62 8.87 0.08
C PHE A 418 -22.46 8.39 -1.11
N ALA A 419 -23.71 8.82 -1.17
CA ALA A 419 -24.59 8.60 -2.31
C ALA A 419 -25.52 9.80 -2.50
N VAL A 420 -26.07 9.97 -3.70
CA VAL A 420 -27.24 10.82 -3.90
C VAL A 420 -28.50 10.03 -3.59
N ILE A 421 -29.56 10.72 -3.12
CA ILE A 421 -30.84 10.08 -2.72
C ILE A 421 -31.60 9.47 -3.89
N ASP A 422 -31.21 9.80 -5.14
CA ASP A 422 -31.88 9.35 -6.37
C ASP A 422 -31.67 7.86 -6.71
N GLY A 423 -30.88 7.17 -5.92
CA GLY A 423 -30.71 5.71 -5.97
C GLY A 423 -29.51 5.23 -6.80
N ASP A 424 -29.40 3.90 -6.93
CA ASP A 424 -28.21 3.23 -7.42
C ASP A 424 -27.85 3.60 -8.87
N GLU A 425 -28.83 3.72 -9.76
CA GLU A 425 -28.57 4.05 -11.16
C GLU A 425 -28.09 5.51 -11.33
N ALA A 426 -28.61 6.43 -10.52
CA ALA A 426 -28.13 7.80 -10.51
C ALA A 426 -26.65 7.86 -10.05
N ASN A 427 -26.28 7.13 -9.00
CA ASN A 427 -24.88 7.06 -8.52
C ASN A 427 -23.95 6.49 -9.59
N LYS A 428 -24.32 5.40 -10.26
CA LYS A 428 -23.53 4.82 -11.37
C LYS A 428 -23.36 5.78 -12.53
N ASN A 429 -24.44 6.46 -12.92
CA ASN A 429 -24.44 7.41 -14.02
C ASN A 429 -23.57 8.65 -13.71
N ILE A 430 -23.67 9.21 -12.50
CA ILE A 430 -22.85 10.32 -12.03
C ILE A 430 -21.36 9.93 -12.17
N ARG A 431 -20.97 8.78 -11.64
CA ARG A 431 -19.57 8.30 -11.74
C ARG A 431 -19.10 8.21 -13.19
N LYS A 432 -19.92 7.61 -14.07
CA LYS A 432 -19.59 7.45 -15.50
C LYS A 432 -19.46 8.80 -16.20
N ARG A 433 -20.38 9.74 -15.95
CA ARG A 433 -20.34 11.07 -16.55
C ARG A 433 -19.14 11.87 -16.09
N LEU A 434 -18.83 11.87 -14.78
CA LEU A 434 -17.62 12.49 -14.26
C LEU A 434 -16.35 11.93 -14.90
N MET A 435 -16.26 10.62 -15.08
CA MET A 435 -15.11 9.98 -15.73
C MET A 435 -14.95 10.44 -17.19
N ASN A 436 -16.05 10.59 -17.93
CA ASN A 436 -16.03 11.11 -19.29
C ASN A 436 -15.62 12.60 -19.35
N GLU A 437 -15.79 13.34 -18.25
CA GLU A 437 -15.36 14.73 -18.07
C GLU A 437 -13.93 14.84 -17.50
N GLY A 438 -13.21 13.73 -17.40
CA GLY A 438 -11.83 13.68 -16.87
C GLY A 438 -11.72 13.69 -15.35
N THR A 439 -12.84 13.58 -14.61
CA THR A 439 -12.88 13.47 -13.14
C THR A 439 -13.10 12.02 -12.73
N VAL A 440 -12.15 11.42 -12.02
CA VAL A 440 -12.22 10.01 -11.61
C VAL A 440 -12.52 9.90 -10.12
N ILE A 441 -13.67 9.28 -9.82
CA ILE A 441 -14.13 8.99 -8.44
C ILE A 441 -14.37 7.48 -8.26
N GLY A 442 -14.33 7.02 -7.00
CA GLY A 442 -14.56 5.63 -6.64
C GLY A 442 -16.04 5.26 -6.54
N GLN A 443 -16.30 3.96 -6.53
CA GLN A 443 -17.59 3.37 -6.23
C GLN A 443 -17.39 2.19 -5.29
N THR A 444 -18.30 2.03 -4.34
CA THR A 444 -18.38 0.89 -3.43
C THR A 444 -19.84 0.50 -3.19
N SER A 445 -20.10 -0.35 -2.22
CA SER A 445 -21.45 -0.67 -1.78
C SER A 445 -21.54 -0.65 -0.25
N LYS A 446 -22.71 -0.26 0.28
CA LYS A 446 -23.05 -0.40 1.69
C LYS A 446 -24.50 -0.88 1.80
N ASP A 447 -24.71 -1.95 2.55
CA ASP A 447 -26.04 -2.56 2.75
C ASP A 447 -26.77 -2.86 1.41
N GLY A 448 -26.01 -3.34 0.41
CA GLY A 448 -26.51 -3.66 -0.93
C GLY A 448 -26.80 -2.47 -1.84
N LYS A 449 -26.55 -1.23 -1.39
CA LYS A 449 -26.76 0.01 -2.17
C LYS A 449 -25.43 0.50 -2.77
N VAL A 450 -25.52 1.04 -3.97
CA VAL A 450 -24.35 1.66 -4.65
C VAL A 450 -24.02 2.98 -4.00
N MET A 451 -22.75 3.11 -3.58
CA MET A 451 -22.18 4.31 -2.98
C MET A 451 -21.05 4.86 -3.86
N LEU A 452 -20.88 6.16 -3.85
CA LEU A 452 -19.72 6.86 -4.40
C LEU A 452 -18.65 7.01 -3.32
N LYS A 453 -17.39 7.11 -3.74
CA LYS A 453 -16.28 7.24 -2.80
C LYS A 453 -15.25 8.26 -3.28
N PHE A 454 -14.80 9.11 -2.36
CA PHE A 454 -13.63 9.96 -2.51
C PHE A 454 -12.55 9.50 -1.53
N THR A 455 -11.31 9.46 -2.03
CA THR A 455 -10.12 9.25 -1.21
C THR A 455 -9.20 10.46 -1.42
N LEU A 456 -9.16 11.35 -0.44
CA LEU A 456 -8.61 12.69 -0.54
C LEU A 456 -7.12 12.70 -0.12
N LEU A 457 -6.24 12.09 -0.92
CA LEU A 457 -4.80 11.99 -0.63
C LEU A 457 -3.96 13.09 -1.28
N ASN A 458 -4.51 13.84 -2.25
CA ASN A 458 -3.77 14.87 -2.95
C ASN A 458 -3.70 16.15 -2.11
N PRO A 459 -2.50 16.59 -1.66
CA PRO A 459 -2.37 17.79 -0.83
C PRO A 459 -2.67 19.12 -1.57
N ALA A 460 -2.73 19.08 -2.91
CA ALA A 460 -3.14 20.24 -3.69
C ALA A 460 -4.66 20.44 -3.75
N LEU A 461 -5.45 19.50 -3.20
CA LEU A 461 -6.90 19.63 -3.15
C LEU A 461 -7.31 20.69 -2.14
N THR A 462 -8.11 21.66 -2.57
CA THR A 462 -8.65 22.75 -1.74
C THR A 462 -10.15 22.58 -1.50
N HIS A 463 -10.69 23.29 -0.52
CA HIS A 463 -12.14 23.36 -0.28
C HIS A 463 -12.91 23.83 -1.53
N GLU A 464 -12.37 24.77 -2.31
CA GLU A 464 -12.98 25.23 -3.56
C GLU A 464 -13.08 24.09 -4.61
N HIS A 465 -12.05 23.25 -4.71
CA HIS A 465 -12.12 22.06 -5.58
C HIS A 465 -13.24 21.12 -5.11
N ILE A 466 -13.36 20.89 -3.82
CA ILE A 466 -14.40 20.05 -3.21
C ILE A 466 -15.79 20.61 -3.50
N ASP A 467 -16.01 21.91 -3.28
CA ASP A 467 -17.30 22.56 -3.51
C ASP A 467 -17.71 22.51 -5.00
N ARG A 468 -16.76 22.70 -5.92
CA ARG A 468 -17.02 22.56 -7.36
C ARG A 468 -17.46 21.14 -7.75
N ILE A 469 -16.84 20.12 -7.18
CA ILE A 469 -17.21 18.72 -7.45
C ILE A 469 -18.59 18.40 -6.87
N ILE A 470 -18.90 18.86 -5.65
CA ILE A 470 -20.23 18.73 -5.05
C ILE A 470 -21.30 19.36 -5.96
N ALA A 471 -21.06 20.59 -6.42
CA ALA A 471 -21.97 21.29 -7.33
C ALA A 471 -22.16 20.50 -8.62
N ARG A 472 -21.08 19.98 -9.21
CA ARG A 472 -21.15 19.17 -10.44
C ARG A 472 -21.93 17.88 -10.24
N ILE A 473 -21.73 17.16 -9.14
CA ILE A 473 -22.52 15.97 -8.80
C ILE A 473 -24.02 16.31 -8.74
N LYS A 474 -24.39 17.42 -8.13
CA LYS A 474 -25.80 17.88 -8.06
C LYS A 474 -26.41 18.12 -9.43
N GLU A 475 -25.66 18.73 -10.37
CA GLU A 475 -26.10 18.96 -11.74
C GLU A 475 -26.28 17.64 -12.52
N LEU A 476 -25.48 16.61 -12.21
CA LEU A 476 -25.49 15.32 -12.89
C LEU A 476 -26.59 14.36 -12.41
N ARG A 477 -27.37 14.73 -11.39
CA ARG A 477 -28.47 13.91 -10.84
C ARG A 477 -29.65 13.76 -11.80
N VAL A 478 -29.78 14.61 -12.80
CA VAL A 478 -30.91 14.68 -13.73
C VAL A 478 -30.67 13.88 -14.98
#